data_90cd66bacc0bf4b09962e18f2875d10e
#
_entry.id   90cd66bacc0bf4b09962e18f2875d10e
#
_cell.length_a   1.000
_cell.length_b   1.000
_cell.length_c   1.000
_cell.angle_alpha   90.00
_cell.angle_beta   90.00
_cell.angle_gamma   90.00
#
_symmetry.space_group_name_H-M   'P 1'
#
loop_
_entity.id
_entity.type
_entity.pdbx_description
1 polymer ?
#
loop_
_entity_poly.entity_id
_entity_poly.type
_entity_poly.pdbx_seq_one_letter_code
_entity_poly.pdbx_strand_id
1 'polypeptide(L)'
;VAIIEQVGAREILDSRGNPTVEVEVVLDDGTFTRAAVPSGASTGEHEAVELRDGGDRYLGKGVTKAVEGVLGELAPAVIGIEAEEQRLVDQALLDCDGTPDKSRIGANALLGVSLAVAKGAAESAGLPLFRYIGGPNAHILPVPMMNIINGGEHADNGIDFQEFMIAPVGAPTFKEALRCGAEVYHALKGVLSKQGMSTALGDEGGFAPDLPNTEAAIAVIGEAVGKAGYNFGRDVVIALDAAATEFFSNGAYKLEGKELGADEMVSFYEKLISDFPIVSIEDGLSEDDWDGWAKLTESIGDRVQLVGDDLFVTNPERLEEGISKGIANALLVKVNQIGTLTETLDAVALAHNNGYKTMMSHRSGETEDTTIADLAVACSCGQIKTGAPARSERVAKYNQLLRIEEGLGDAARYAGDLAFPRFSFGS
;
A
#
# COMPACT_ATOMS: atom_id res chain seq x y z
N VAL A 1 -6.83 -25.74 18.92
CA VAL A 1 -5.48 -25.25 18.69
C VAL A 1 -4.83 -26.14 17.66
N ALA A 2 -4.51 -25.63 16.50
CA ALA A 2 -3.87 -26.38 15.41
C ALA A 2 -2.36 -26.10 15.38
N ILE A 3 -1.57 -27.14 15.10
CA ILE A 3 -0.11 -27.09 15.12
C ILE A 3 0.41 -27.06 13.66
N ILE A 4 1.44 -26.26 13.39
CA ILE A 4 2.10 -26.24 12.09
C ILE A 4 2.79 -27.58 11.86
N GLU A 5 2.33 -28.35 10.86
CA GLU A 5 2.83 -29.69 10.54
C GLU A 5 3.80 -29.67 9.35
N GLN A 6 3.48 -28.87 8.32
CA GLN A 6 4.30 -28.76 7.13
C GLN A 6 4.35 -27.32 6.62
N VAL A 7 5.50 -26.95 6.07
CA VAL A 7 5.69 -25.69 5.35
C VAL A 7 6.35 -26.01 4.01
N GLY A 8 5.71 -25.58 2.92
CA GLY A 8 6.19 -25.67 1.56
C GLY A 8 6.42 -24.28 0.96
N ALA A 9 7.28 -24.19 -0.04
CA ALA A 9 7.50 -22.94 -0.75
C ALA A 9 7.84 -23.19 -2.21
N ARG A 10 7.49 -22.20 -3.05
CA ARG A 10 7.85 -22.19 -4.47
C ARG A 10 8.06 -20.79 -4.99
N GLU A 11 8.72 -20.74 -6.14
CA GLU A 11 8.80 -19.54 -6.96
C GLU A 11 7.58 -19.47 -7.85
N ILE A 12 6.87 -18.32 -7.85
CA ILE A 12 5.79 -17.99 -8.77
C ILE A 12 6.12 -16.69 -9.50
N LEU A 13 5.28 -16.25 -10.45
CA LEU A 13 5.44 -14.97 -11.12
C LEU A 13 4.48 -13.92 -10.56
N ASP A 14 4.99 -12.70 -10.40
CA ASP A 14 4.19 -11.52 -10.07
C ASP A 14 3.55 -10.90 -11.32
N SER A 15 2.79 -9.81 -11.14
CA SER A 15 2.07 -9.08 -12.20
C SER A 15 2.98 -8.45 -13.26
N ARG A 16 4.28 -8.35 -12.98
CA ARG A 16 5.31 -7.86 -13.92
C ARG A 16 6.07 -9.00 -14.63
N GLY A 17 5.73 -10.25 -14.32
CA GLY A 17 6.45 -11.43 -14.82
C GLY A 17 7.79 -11.68 -14.12
N ASN A 18 8.02 -11.04 -12.96
CA ASN A 18 9.20 -11.32 -12.14
C ASN A 18 8.88 -12.41 -11.11
N PRO A 19 9.88 -13.24 -10.75
CA PRO A 19 9.71 -14.23 -9.70
C PRO A 19 9.39 -13.60 -8.34
N THR A 20 8.54 -14.28 -7.58
CA THR A 20 8.28 -14.00 -6.16
C THR A 20 8.03 -15.29 -5.39
N VAL A 21 8.01 -15.22 -4.07
CA VAL A 21 7.84 -16.37 -3.17
C VAL A 21 6.37 -16.61 -2.88
N GLU A 22 5.94 -17.88 -2.99
CA GLU A 22 4.69 -18.37 -2.43
C GLU A 22 4.99 -19.44 -1.39
N VAL A 23 4.40 -19.32 -0.21
CA VAL A 23 4.54 -20.29 0.90
C VAL A 23 3.21 -20.98 1.14
N GLU A 24 3.27 -22.29 1.37
CA GLU A 24 2.14 -23.12 1.79
C GLU A 24 2.37 -23.64 3.20
N VAL A 25 1.29 -23.70 3.97
CA VAL A 25 1.29 -24.24 5.34
C VAL A 25 0.19 -25.28 5.47
N VAL A 26 0.51 -26.42 6.08
CA VAL A 26 -0.43 -27.46 6.47
C VAL A 26 -0.43 -27.54 7.99
N LEU A 27 -1.61 -27.53 8.59
CA LEU A 27 -1.81 -27.73 10.04
C LEU A 27 -2.21 -29.19 10.33
N ASP A 28 -2.02 -29.64 11.56
CA ASP A 28 -2.31 -31.02 11.99
C ASP A 28 -3.79 -31.39 11.97
N ASP A 29 -4.69 -30.40 11.86
CA ASP A 29 -6.13 -30.61 11.64
C ASP A 29 -6.51 -30.78 10.15
N GLY A 30 -5.52 -30.73 9.25
CA GLY A 30 -5.69 -30.84 7.80
C GLY A 30 -5.94 -29.52 7.08
N THR A 31 -5.97 -28.39 7.80
CA THR A 31 -6.06 -27.05 7.19
C THR A 31 -4.88 -26.81 6.27
N PHE A 32 -5.13 -26.30 5.05
CA PHE A 32 -4.13 -25.99 4.04
C PHE A 32 -4.32 -24.57 3.52
N THR A 33 -3.30 -23.75 3.67
CA THR A 33 -3.33 -22.34 3.21
C THR A 33 -2.03 -21.95 2.51
N ARG A 34 -2.10 -20.83 1.78
CA ARG A 34 -0.93 -20.25 1.12
C ARG A 34 -0.96 -18.74 1.13
N ALA A 35 0.21 -18.14 1.02
CA ALA A 35 0.41 -16.71 0.85
C ALA A 35 1.47 -16.45 -0.20
N ALA A 36 1.22 -15.47 -1.06
CA ALA A 36 2.17 -14.99 -2.05
C ALA A 36 2.67 -13.59 -1.65
N VAL A 37 3.96 -13.34 -1.83
CA VAL A 37 4.63 -12.13 -1.37
C VAL A 37 4.66 -11.09 -2.48
N PRO A 38 4.25 -9.82 -2.23
CA PRO A 38 4.39 -8.74 -3.20
C PRO A 38 5.85 -8.25 -3.30
N SER A 39 6.17 -7.53 -4.39
CA SER A 39 7.51 -7.01 -4.67
C SER A 39 7.46 -5.57 -5.19
N GLY A 40 8.31 -4.68 -4.67
CA GLY A 40 8.39 -3.28 -5.13
C GLY A 40 9.18 -3.12 -6.44
N ALA A 41 8.90 -2.05 -7.19
CA ALA A 41 9.73 -1.56 -8.28
C ALA A 41 10.76 -0.55 -7.76
N SER A 42 10.29 0.52 -7.13
CA SER A 42 11.08 1.39 -6.27
C SER A 42 11.09 0.81 -4.85
N THR A 43 12.22 0.88 -4.17
CA THR A 43 12.36 0.41 -2.79
C THR A 43 13.08 1.48 -1.98
N GLY A 44 12.51 1.89 -0.85
CA GLY A 44 13.16 2.78 0.10
C GLY A 44 14.47 2.16 0.60
N GLU A 45 15.49 2.97 0.81
CA GLU A 45 16.83 2.51 1.24
C GLU A 45 16.77 1.72 2.56
N HIS A 46 15.77 1.99 3.38
CA HIS A 46 15.63 1.42 4.72
C HIS A 46 14.64 0.25 4.80
N GLU A 47 14.13 -0.24 3.66
CA GLU A 47 13.28 -1.44 3.64
C GLU A 47 14.05 -2.69 4.06
N ALA A 48 13.33 -3.66 4.66
CA ALA A 48 13.88 -5.00 4.86
C ALA A 48 14.24 -5.65 3.50
N VAL A 49 15.30 -6.45 3.49
CA VAL A 49 15.88 -6.95 2.25
C VAL A 49 15.02 -8.02 1.60
N GLU A 50 14.57 -7.76 0.38
CA GLU A 50 14.04 -8.79 -0.52
C GLU A 50 15.20 -9.59 -1.12
N LEU A 51 15.32 -10.87 -0.74
CA LEU A 51 16.43 -11.69 -1.20
C LEU A 51 16.21 -12.13 -2.65
N ARG A 52 17.13 -11.74 -3.54
CA ARG A 52 17.20 -12.15 -4.94
C ARG A 52 18.45 -12.96 -5.21
N ASP A 53 18.35 -13.90 -6.17
CA ASP A 53 19.43 -14.84 -6.46
C ASP A 53 20.66 -14.17 -7.09
N GLY A 54 20.45 -13.10 -7.88
CA GLY A 54 21.48 -12.56 -8.75
C GLY A 54 21.73 -13.49 -9.97
N GLY A 55 22.82 -13.23 -10.67
CA GLY A 55 23.20 -14.03 -11.84
C GLY A 55 22.28 -13.81 -13.07
N ASP A 56 22.24 -14.80 -13.97
CA ASP A 56 21.57 -14.65 -15.27
C ASP A 56 20.09 -15.11 -15.28
N ARG A 57 19.75 -16.03 -14.37
CA ARG A 57 18.40 -16.58 -14.31
C ARG A 57 17.40 -15.48 -13.90
N TYR A 58 16.32 -15.31 -14.70
CA TYR A 58 15.38 -14.20 -14.56
C TYR A 58 16.04 -12.82 -14.46
N LEU A 59 17.15 -12.63 -15.19
CA LEU A 59 17.92 -11.37 -15.16
C LEU A 59 18.36 -10.97 -13.73
N GLY A 60 18.68 -11.96 -12.91
CA GLY A 60 19.10 -11.78 -11.51
C GLY A 60 17.96 -11.69 -10.49
N LYS A 61 16.70 -11.71 -10.95
CA LYS A 61 15.52 -11.53 -10.08
C LYS A 61 14.94 -12.84 -9.53
N GLY A 62 15.56 -14.00 -9.77
CA GLY A 62 15.14 -15.28 -9.19
C GLY A 62 15.07 -15.23 -7.66
N VAL A 63 14.25 -16.10 -7.06
CA VAL A 63 14.04 -16.17 -5.59
C VAL A 63 14.27 -17.59 -5.05
N THR A 64 15.07 -18.39 -5.75
CA THR A 64 15.36 -19.78 -5.32
C THR A 64 16.06 -19.84 -3.98
N LYS A 65 16.98 -18.91 -3.68
CA LYS A 65 17.63 -18.82 -2.37
C LYS A 65 16.65 -18.55 -1.23
N ALA A 66 15.67 -17.66 -1.46
CA ALA A 66 14.61 -17.41 -0.49
C ALA A 66 13.73 -18.65 -0.29
N VAL A 67 13.36 -19.34 -1.37
CA VAL A 67 12.60 -20.61 -1.31
C VAL A 67 13.39 -21.67 -0.54
N GLU A 68 14.68 -21.85 -0.82
CA GLU A 68 15.56 -22.76 -0.10
C GLU A 68 15.66 -22.40 1.39
N GLY A 69 15.73 -21.11 1.73
CA GLY A 69 15.70 -20.61 3.10
C GLY A 69 14.41 -20.96 3.83
N VAL A 70 13.25 -20.84 3.15
CA VAL A 70 11.97 -21.29 3.73
C VAL A 70 12.03 -22.80 4.02
N LEU A 71 12.41 -23.62 3.04
CA LEU A 71 12.35 -25.07 3.19
C LEU A 71 13.41 -25.63 4.17
N GLY A 72 14.60 -25.07 4.15
CA GLY A 72 15.74 -25.59 4.90
C GLY A 72 15.90 -25.02 6.32
N GLU A 73 15.45 -23.79 6.55
CA GLU A 73 15.70 -23.10 7.82
C GLU A 73 14.41 -22.61 8.51
N LEU A 74 13.53 -21.87 7.81
CA LEU A 74 12.33 -21.32 8.43
C LEU A 74 11.30 -22.40 8.75
N ALA A 75 11.08 -23.37 7.87
CA ALA A 75 10.15 -24.46 8.12
C ALA A 75 10.50 -25.26 9.39
N PRO A 76 11.74 -25.75 9.57
CA PRO A 76 12.13 -26.40 10.82
C PRO A 76 11.97 -25.51 12.07
N ALA A 77 12.11 -24.20 11.94
CA ALA A 77 12.01 -23.28 13.06
C ALA A 77 10.56 -23.10 13.56
N VAL A 78 9.55 -23.27 12.68
CA VAL A 78 8.15 -23.02 13.04
C VAL A 78 7.30 -24.28 13.13
N ILE A 79 7.71 -25.42 12.56
CA ILE A 79 7.00 -26.70 12.68
C ILE A 79 6.92 -27.10 14.15
N GLY A 80 5.73 -27.47 14.60
CA GLY A 80 5.44 -27.82 15.99
C GLY A 80 4.96 -26.65 16.84
N ILE A 81 4.97 -25.40 16.33
CA ILE A 81 4.38 -24.24 17.01
C ILE A 81 2.87 -24.24 16.74
N GLU A 82 2.09 -23.80 17.72
CA GLU A 82 0.66 -23.54 17.58
C GLU A 82 0.45 -22.38 16.58
N ALA A 83 -0.35 -22.59 15.53
CA ALA A 83 -0.53 -21.60 14.47
C ALA A 83 -1.16 -20.28 14.96
N GLU A 84 -1.92 -20.33 16.07
CA GLU A 84 -2.55 -19.16 16.68
C GLU A 84 -1.56 -18.25 17.42
N GLU A 85 -0.38 -18.77 17.76
CA GLU A 85 0.69 -18.02 18.44
C GLU A 85 1.54 -17.21 17.44
N GLN A 86 0.89 -16.32 16.66
CA GLN A 86 1.52 -15.55 15.58
C GLN A 86 2.82 -14.84 16.02
N ARG A 87 2.81 -14.22 17.21
CA ARG A 87 4.02 -13.53 17.71
C ARG A 87 5.17 -14.49 18.00
N LEU A 88 4.87 -15.71 18.45
CA LEU A 88 5.90 -16.73 18.66
C LEU A 88 6.43 -17.25 17.33
N VAL A 89 5.56 -17.48 16.35
CA VAL A 89 5.95 -17.86 14.99
C VAL A 89 6.85 -16.79 14.38
N ASP A 90 6.44 -15.54 14.38
CA ASP A 90 7.22 -14.45 13.79
C ASP A 90 8.54 -14.22 14.52
N GLN A 91 8.57 -14.37 15.85
CA GLN A 91 9.82 -14.31 16.60
C GLN A 91 10.78 -15.43 16.21
N ALA A 92 10.29 -16.66 16.01
CA ALA A 92 11.11 -17.78 15.55
C ALA A 92 11.70 -17.53 14.15
N LEU A 93 10.93 -16.88 13.25
CA LEU A 93 11.41 -16.47 11.94
C LEU A 93 12.53 -15.41 12.05
N LEU A 94 12.34 -14.40 12.89
CA LEU A 94 13.31 -13.32 13.14
C LEU A 94 14.61 -13.87 13.76
N ASP A 95 14.51 -14.73 14.76
CA ASP A 95 15.65 -15.36 15.42
C ASP A 95 16.42 -16.26 14.44
N CYS A 96 15.70 -16.92 13.54
CA CYS A 96 16.28 -17.77 12.51
C CYS A 96 17.09 -16.93 11.49
N ASP A 97 16.57 -15.80 11.01
CA ASP A 97 17.33 -14.90 10.13
C ASP A 97 18.50 -14.25 10.88
N GLY A 98 18.26 -13.69 12.06
CA GLY A 98 19.24 -13.13 12.96
C GLY A 98 19.89 -11.83 12.51
N THR A 99 19.40 -11.19 11.42
CA THR A 99 19.87 -9.88 10.93
C THR A 99 18.81 -8.80 11.12
N PRO A 100 19.20 -7.54 11.37
CA PRO A 100 18.24 -6.46 11.60
C PRO A 100 17.32 -6.18 10.38
N ASP A 101 17.86 -6.34 9.18
CA ASP A 101 17.24 -6.03 7.91
C ASP A 101 16.73 -7.28 7.16
N LYS A 102 16.73 -8.45 7.79
CA LYS A 102 16.37 -9.76 7.22
C LYS A 102 17.20 -10.12 5.98
N SER A 103 18.44 -9.65 5.90
CA SER A 103 19.30 -9.84 4.71
C SER A 103 19.82 -11.26 4.52
N ARG A 104 19.78 -12.12 5.56
CA ARG A 104 20.33 -13.47 5.47
C ARG A 104 19.39 -14.45 4.75
N ILE A 105 18.13 -14.50 5.09
CA ILE A 105 17.13 -15.41 4.50
C ILE A 105 16.18 -14.65 3.56
N GLY A 106 15.95 -13.39 3.85
CA GLY A 106 15.12 -12.48 3.06
C GLY A 106 13.77 -12.18 3.69
N ALA A 107 13.37 -10.91 3.71
CA ALA A 107 12.07 -10.49 4.19
C ALA A 107 10.92 -11.15 3.40
N ASN A 108 11.11 -11.42 2.10
CA ASN A 108 10.18 -12.15 1.26
C ASN A 108 9.94 -13.59 1.74
N ALA A 109 10.99 -14.29 2.18
CA ALA A 109 10.87 -15.63 2.74
C ALA A 109 10.12 -15.61 4.09
N LEU A 110 10.53 -14.71 5.00
CA LEU A 110 9.89 -14.57 6.31
C LEU A 110 8.40 -14.22 6.18
N LEU A 111 8.07 -13.22 5.37
CA LEU A 111 6.70 -12.77 5.17
C LEU A 111 5.80 -13.86 4.61
N GLY A 112 6.30 -14.65 3.65
CA GLY A 112 5.52 -15.75 3.09
C GLY A 112 5.08 -16.75 4.16
N VAL A 113 5.98 -17.14 5.06
CA VAL A 113 5.65 -18.04 6.20
C VAL A 113 4.70 -17.35 7.18
N SER A 114 5.00 -16.13 7.59
CA SER A 114 4.20 -15.35 8.54
C SER A 114 2.74 -15.23 8.10
N LEU A 115 2.50 -14.84 6.84
CA LEU A 115 1.14 -14.68 6.31
C LEU A 115 0.43 -16.02 6.06
N ALA A 116 1.13 -17.04 5.58
CA ALA A 116 0.54 -18.36 5.36
C ALA A 116 0.06 -18.98 6.70
N VAL A 117 0.84 -18.83 7.76
CA VAL A 117 0.46 -19.29 9.12
C VAL A 117 -0.75 -18.52 9.63
N ALA A 118 -0.78 -17.19 9.49
CA ALA A 118 -1.93 -16.38 9.91
C ALA A 118 -3.24 -16.81 9.22
N LYS A 119 -3.16 -17.08 7.91
CA LYS A 119 -4.29 -17.62 7.13
C LYS A 119 -4.71 -19.01 7.63
N GLY A 120 -3.73 -19.88 7.89
CA GLY A 120 -3.99 -21.22 8.43
C GLY A 120 -4.70 -21.18 9.78
N ALA A 121 -4.22 -20.36 10.68
CA ALA A 121 -4.83 -20.17 11.99
C ALA A 121 -6.27 -19.64 11.88
N ALA A 122 -6.51 -18.67 11.00
CA ALA A 122 -7.86 -18.15 10.76
C ALA A 122 -8.81 -19.22 10.21
N GLU A 123 -8.39 -19.99 9.23
CA GLU A 123 -9.19 -21.05 8.61
C GLU A 123 -9.47 -22.19 9.60
N SER A 124 -8.46 -22.64 10.34
CA SER A 124 -8.61 -23.63 11.42
C SER A 124 -9.60 -23.16 12.51
N ALA A 125 -9.59 -21.87 12.83
CA ALA A 125 -10.55 -21.27 13.77
C ALA A 125 -11.96 -21.07 13.16
N GLY A 126 -12.15 -21.35 11.86
CA GLY A 126 -13.42 -21.12 11.15
C GLY A 126 -13.78 -19.64 11.00
N LEU A 127 -12.79 -18.74 10.99
CA LEU A 127 -12.98 -17.31 10.88
C LEU A 127 -12.38 -16.76 9.57
N PRO A 128 -13.02 -15.78 8.92
CA PRO A 128 -12.36 -15.03 7.86
C PRO A 128 -11.16 -14.26 8.44
N LEU A 129 -10.11 -14.10 7.63
CA LEU A 129 -8.83 -13.55 8.08
C LEU A 129 -8.97 -12.18 8.77
N PHE A 130 -9.78 -11.28 8.19
CA PHE A 130 -9.99 -9.95 8.79
C PHE A 130 -10.60 -10.01 10.20
N ARG A 131 -11.49 -10.99 10.44
CA ARG A 131 -12.13 -11.20 11.73
C ARG A 131 -11.19 -11.86 12.73
N TYR A 132 -10.39 -12.80 12.26
CA TYR A 132 -9.39 -13.48 13.08
C TYR A 132 -8.35 -12.50 13.63
N ILE A 133 -7.80 -11.62 12.76
CA ILE A 133 -6.78 -10.65 13.17
C ILE A 133 -7.39 -9.46 13.91
N GLY A 134 -8.49 -8.90 13.40
CA GLY A 134 -9.07 -7.65 13.91
C GLY A 134 -10.11 -7.84 15.03
N GLY A 135 -10.50 -9.08 15.29
CA GLY A 135 -11.50 -9.41 16.32
C GLY A 135 -12.93 -8.99 15.94
N PRO A 136 -13.86 -9.00 16.91
CA PRO A 136 -15.29 -8.75 16.66
C PRO A 136 -15.59 -7.32 16.20
N ASN A 137 -14.69 -6.37 16.43
CA ASN A 137 -14.86 -4.97 16.05
C ASN A 137 -14.31 -4.62 14.65
N ALA A 138 -13.77 -5.59 13.91
CA ALA A 138 -13.32 -5.38 12.55
C ALA A 138 -14.53 -5.25 11.59
N HIS A 139 -14.93 -4.02 11.27
CA HIS A 139 -16.15 -3.75 10.47
C HIS A 139 -16.04 -2.50 9.60
N ILE A 140 -14.91 -1.81 9.61
CA ILE A 140 -14.70 -0.58 8.82
C ILE A 140 -14.14 -0.95 7.45
N LEU A 141 -14.91 -0.71 6.39
CA LEU A 141 -14.48 -0.83 5.01
C LEU A 141 -13.64 0.41 4.63
N PRO A 142 -12.45 0.23 4.08
CA PRO A 142 -11.56 1.35 3.76
C PRO A 142 -12.03 2.12 2.52
N VAL A 143 -11.72 3.41 2.47
CA VAL A 143 -11.82 4.21 1.24
C VAL A 143 -10.77 3.68 0.25
N PRO A 144 -11.19 3.27 -0.97
CA PRO A 144 -10.25 2.87 -2.00
C PRO A 144 -9.61 4.11 -2.63
N MET A 145 -8.28 4.21 -2.51
CA MET A 145 -7.49 5.25 -3.14
C MET A 145 -6.94 4.67 -4.45
N MET A 146 -7.64 4.96 -5.55
CA MET A 146 -7.43 4.30 -6.84
C MET A 146 -6.47 5.12 -7.71
N ASN A 147 -5.30 4.59 -7.99
CA ASN A 147 -4.33 5.21 -8.90
C ASN A 147 -4.83 5.12 -10.36
N ILE A 148 -5.32 6.21 -10.92
CA ILE A 148 -5.89 6.26 -12.28
C ILE A 148 -5.04 7.01 -13.30
N ILE A 149 -4.04 7.79 -12.87
CA ILE A 149 -3.00 8.37 -13.73
C ILE A 149 -1.64 8.11 -13.08
N ASN A 150 -0.70 7.60 -13.89
CA ASN A 150 0.67 7.31 -13.52
C ASN A 150 1.63 8.33 -14.13
N GLY A 151 2.69 8.66 -13.40
CA GLY A 151 3.86 9.39 -13.85
C GLY A 151 5.12 8.86 -13.18
N GLY A 152 6.18 9.65 -13.08
CA GLY A 152 7.44 9.28 -12.46
C GLY A 152 7.96 7.92 -12.93
N GLU A 153 8.45 7.10 -12.02
CA GLU A 153 8.96 5.75 -12.32
C GLU A 153 7.87 4.76 -12.79
N HIS A 154 6.59 5.08 -12.62
CA HIS A 154 5.47 4.22 -13.04
C HIS A 154 5.02 4.44 -14.48
N ALA A 155 5.54 5.45 -15.19
CA ALA A 155 5.18 5.75 -16.58
C ALA A 155 6.28 6.46 -17.34
N ASP A 156 6.46 6.12 -18.62
CA ASP A 156 7.35 6.83 -19.54
C ASP A 156 6.62 8.04 -20.14
N ASN A 157 6.48 9.11 -19.34
CA ASN A 157 5.85 10.36 -19.72
C ASN A 157 6.51 11.57 -19.02
N GLY A 158 6.01 12.79 -19.26
CA GLY A 158 6.56 14.03 -18.73
C GLY A 158 6.04 14.45 -17.35
N ILE A 159 5.35 13.58 -16.62
CA ILE A 159 4.80 13.88 -15.29
C ILE A 159 5.78 13.39 -14.22
N ASP A 160 6.24 14.28 -13.33
CA ASP A 160 7.22 13.93 -12.30
C ASP A 160 6.59 13.16 -11.13
N PHE A 161 5.35 13.49 -10.74
CA PHE A 161 4.65 12.77 -9.66
C PHE A 161 4.24 11.37 -10.11
N GLN A 162 4.42 10.39 -9.21
CA GLN A 162 4.30 8.97 -9.52
C GLN A 162 2.84 8.52 -9.65
N GLU A 163 1.93 9.01 -8.77
CA GLU A 163 0.55 8.54 -8.74
C GLU A 163 -0.45 9.66 -8.47
N PHE A 164 -1.54 9.61 -9.24
CA PHE A 164 -2.73 10.46 -9.06
C PHE A 164 -3.92 9.55 -8.75
N MET A 165 -4.35 9.58 -7.50
CA MET A 165 -5.40 8.71 -7.00
C MET A 165 -6.71 9.46 -6.81
N ILE A 166 -7.82 8.82 -7.13
CA ILE A 166 -9.16 9.24 -6.69
C ILE A 166 -9.55 8.52 -5.42
N ALA A 167 -10.27 9.21 -4.54
CA ALA A 167 -10.87 8.68 -3.32
C ALA A 167 -12.37 8.99 -3.30
N PRO A 168 -13.25 7.99 -3.53
CA PRO A 168 -14.72 8.18 -3.54
C PRO A 168 -15.29 8.27 -2.12
N VAL A 169 -15.10 9.38 -1.45
CA VAL A 169 -15.47 9.59 -0.03
C VAL A 169 -16.95 9.81 0.20
N GLY A 170 -17.69 10.31 -0.81
CA GLY A 170 -19.13 10.63 -0.71
C GLY A 170 -20.06 9.43 -0.88
N ALA A 171 -19.54 8.24 -1.11
CA ALA A 171 -20.34 7.03 -1.29
C ALA A 171 -20.89 6.51 0.06
N PRO A 172 -22.10 5.93 0.08
CA PRO A 172 -22.70 5.41 1.31
C PRO A 172 -22.14 4.04 1.73
N THR A 173 -21.53 3.28 0.82
CA THR A 173 -21.00 1.93 1.04
C THR A 173 -19.73 1.73 0.23
N PHE A 174 -18.93 0.72 0.58
CA PHE A 174 -17.76 0.36 -0.22
C PHE A 174 -18.15 -0.05 -1.65
N LYS A 175 -19.22 -0.82 -1.81
CA LYS A 175 -19.74 -1.22 -3.12
C LYS A 175 -20.03 -0.01 -4.02
N GLU A 176 -20.67 1.03 -3.48
CA GLU A 176 -20.97 2.25 -4.23
C GLU A 176 -19.70 3.09 -4.48
N ALA A 177 -18.73 3.07 -3.55
CA ALA A 177 -17.43 3.69 -3.76
C ALA A 177 -16.66 3.03 -4.91
N LEU A 178 -16.66 1.70 -4.96
CA LEU A 178 -16.02 0.94 -6.04
C LEU A 178 -16.70 1.22 -7.39
N ARG A 179 -18.05 1.27 -7.43
CA ARG A 179 -18.82 1.66 -8.61
C ARG A 179 -18.42 3.05 -9.10
N CYS A 180 -18.41 4.03 -8.19
CA CYS A 180 -18.00 5.40 -8.50
C CYS A 180 -16.59 5.43 -9.11
N GLY A 181 -15.63 4.77 -8.48
CA GLY A 181 -14.26 4.69 -8.99
C GLY A 181 -14.16 4.08 -10.38
N ALA A 182 -14.89 2.99 -10.64
CA ALA A 182 -14.92 2.36 -11.96
C ALA A 182 -15.56 3.28 -13.03
N GLU A 183 -16.64 3.97 -12.69
CA GLU A 183 -17.31 4.90 -13.61
C GLU A 183 -16.41 6.11 -13.93
N VAL A 184 -15.72 6.68 -12.94
CA VAL A 184 -14.74 7.77 -13.15
C VAL A 184 -13.56 7.29 -14.00
N TYR A 185 -13.04 6.09 -13.74
CA TYR A 185 -11.97 5.48 -14.53
C TYR A 185 -12.33 5.34 -16.00
N HIS A 186 -13.54 4.85 -16.32
CA HIS A 186 -14.01 4.75 -17.71
C HIS A 186 -14.30 6.13 -18.33
N ALA A 187 -14.81 7.08 -17.57
CA ALA A 187 -14.97 8.45 -18.03
C ALA A 187 -13.61 9.08 -18.37
N LEU A 188 -12.58 8.87 -17.55
CA LEU A 188 -11.21 9.34 -17.79
C LEU A 188 -10.65 8.77 -19.09
N LYS A 189 -10.84 7.47 -19.34
CA LYS A 189 -10.46 6.86 -20.62
C LYS A 189 -11.08 7.59 -21.82
N GLY A 190 -12.36 7.92 -21.70
CA GLY A 190 -13.09 8.67 -22.74
C GLY A 190 -12.56 10.09 -22.93
N VAL A 191 -12.20 10.79 -21.85
CA VAL A 191 -11.60 12.14 -21.89
C VAL A 191 -10.26 12.10 -22.60
N LEU A 192 -9.36 11.21 -22.17
CA LEU A 192 -8.02 11.06 -22.75
C LEU A 192 -8.08 10.69 -24.24
N SER A 193 -8.94 9.74 -24.62
CA SER A 193 -9.10 9.33 -26.02
C SER A 193 -9.59 10.47 -26.91
N LYS A 194 -10.51 11.33 -26.43
CA LYS A 194 -10.99 12.49 -27.18
C LYS A 194 -9.91 13.56 -27.41
N GLN A 195 -8.95 13.64 -26.48
CA GLN A 195 -7.81 14.54 -26.57
C GLN A 195 -6.63 13.92 -27.36
N GLY A 196 -6.78 12.71 -27.89
CA GLY A 196 -5.74 11.99 -28.63
C GLY A 196 -4.60 11.49 -27.76
N MET A 197 -4.81 11.40 -26.44
CA MET A 197 -3.81 10.93 -25.49
C MET A 197 -3.81 9.43 -25.35
N SER A 198 -2.67 8.87 -24.90
CA SER A 198 -2.54 7.43 -24.61
C SER A 198 -3.51 6.97 -23.52
N THR A 199 -4.13 5.83 -23.74
CA THR A 199 -4.90 5.08 -22.73
C THR A 199 -4.25 3.72 -22.44
N ALA A 200 -2.95 3.58 -22.69
CA ALA A 200 -2.16 2.45 -22.23
C ALA A 200 -2.07 2.44 -20.70
N LEU A 201 -2.00 1.25 -20.14
CA LEU A 201 -1.99 1.06 -18.69
C LEU A 201 -0.57 0.91 -18.17
N GLY A 202 -0.29 1.56 -17.04
CA GLY A 202 0.89 1.33 -16.23
C GLY A 202 0.79 0.05 -15.39
N ASP A 203 1.81 -0.20 -14.58
CA ASP A 203 1.93 -1.42 -13.76
C ASP A 203 0.78 -1.59 -12.77
N GLU A 204 0.18 -0.51 -12.31
CA GLU A 204 -0.90 -0.51 -11.34
C GLU A 204 -2.29 -0.29 -11.94
N GLY A 205 -2.39 -0.34 -13.27
CA GLY A 205 -3.64 -0.24 -14.02
C GLY A 205 -4.12 1.18 -14.32
N GLY A 206 -3.44 2.21 -13.83
CA GLY A 206 -3.69 3.62 -14.21
C GLY A 206 -3.24 3.93 -15.63
N PHE A 207 -3.81 4.98 -16.24
CA PHE A 207 -3.40 5.46 -17.55
C PHE A 207 -2.06 6.22 -17.46
N ALA A 208 -1.31 6.24 -18.53
CA ALA A 208 -0.02 6.94 -18.65
C ALA A 208 -0.06 7.99 -19.78
N PRO A 209 -0.91 9.02 -19.70
CA PRO A 209 -0.95 10.08 -20.70
C PRO A 209 0.26 10.99 -20.58
N ASP A 210 0.65 11.59 -21.69
CA ASP A 210 1.66 12.66 -21.70
C ASP A 210 0.97 14.01 -21.41
N LEU A 211 1.04 14.45 -20.15
CA LEU A 211 0.46 15.69 -19.66
C LEU A 211 1.55 16.67 -19.26
N PRO A 212 1.34 17.99 -19.38
CA PRO A 212 2.40 18.98 -19.23
C PRO A 212 2.90 19.19 -17.79
N ASN A 213 2.07 18.91 -16.80
CA ASN A 213 2.37 19.13 -15.37
C ASN A 213 1.35 18.47 -14.45
N THR A 214 1.61 18.55 -13.14
CA THR A 214 0.76 18.04 -12.06
C THR A 214 -0.65 18.62 -12.08
N GLU A 215 -0.80 19.95 -12.28
CA GLU A 215 -2.11 20.61 -12.31
C GLU A 215 -2.98 20.10 -13.47
N ALA A 216 -2.39 19.85 -14.63
CA ALA A 216 -3.11 19.31 -15.80
C ALA A 216 -3.59 17.88 -15.54
N ALA A 217 -2.83 17.05 -14.84
CA ALA A 217 -3.25 15.71 -14.46
C ALA A 217 -4.46 15.75 -13.51
N ILE A 218 -4.45 16.61 -12.50
CA ILE A 218 -5.57 16.77 -11.58
C ILE A 218 -6.80 17.35 -12.32
N ALA A 219 -6.61 18.31 -13.21
CA ALA A 219 -7.69 18.94 -13.97
C ALA A 219 -8.43 17.93 -14.88
N VAL A 220 -7.70 17.05 -15.57
CA VAL A 220 -8.31 16.03 -16.44
C VAL A 220 -9.08 14.98 -15.62
N ILE A 221 -8.62 14.66 -14.42
CA ILE A 221 -9.37 13.81 -13.47
C ILE A 221 -10.66 14.52 -13.05
N GLY A 222 -10.59 15.80 -12.70
CA GLY A 222 -11.80 16.59 -12.34
C GLY A 222 -12.83 16.63 -13.46
N GLU A 223 -12.40 16.75 -14.73
CA GLU A 223 -13.28 16.64 -15.89
C GLU A 223 -13.94 15.25 -15.97
N ALA A 224 -13.18 14.19 -15.74
CA ALA A 224 -13.69 12.82 -15.74
C ALA A 224 -14.72 12.57 -14.63
N VAL A 225 -14.45 13.08 -13.42
CA VAL A 225 -15.40 13.01 -12.28
C VAL A 225 -16.72 13.67 -12.64
N GLY A 226 -16.70 14.89 -13.21
CA GLY A 226 -17.89 15.60 -13.64
C GLY A 226 -18.65 14.85 -14.75
N LYS A 227 -17.94 14.25 -15.72
CA LYS A 227 -18.55 13.44 -16.79
C LYS A 227 -19.16 12.14 -16.28
N ALA A 228 -18.63 11.57 -15.23
CA ALA A 228 -19.21 10.41 -14.56
C ALA A 228 -20.45 10.76 -13.70
N GLY A 229 -20.77 12.05 -13.55
CA GLY A 229 -21.94 12.53 -12.81
C GLY A 229 -21.70 12.75 -11.31
N TYR A 230 -20.43 12.83 -10.88
CA TYR A 230 -20.07 13.07 -9.49
C TYR A 230 -19.51 14.48 -9.27
N ASN A 231 -19.55 14.96 -8.03
CA ASN A 231 -19.02 16.27 -7.64
C ASN A 231 -17.55 16.13 -7.21
N PHE A 232 -16.65 16.82 -7.93
CA PHE A 232 -15.25 16.91 -7.59
C PHE A 232 -15.05 17.78 -6.34
N GLY A 233 -14.42 17.23 -5.31
CA GLY A 233 -14.22 17.87 -4.01
C GLY A 233 -15.24 17.48 -2.94
N ARG A 234 -16.36 16.84 -3.31
CA ARG A 234 -17.38 16.37 -2.38
C ARG A 234 -17.57 14.84 -2.43
N ASP A 235 -17.88 14.33 -3.63
CA ASP A 235 -18.11 12.89 -3.80
C ASP A 235 -16.78 12.16 -4.04
N VAL A 236 -15.89 12.81 -4.79
CA VAL A 236 -14.57 12.30 -5.17
C VAL A 236 -13.51 13.37 -4.89
N VAL A 237 -12.46 12.99 -4.18
CA VAL A 237 -11.31 13.84 -3.86
C VAL A 237 -10.03 13.21 -4.39
N ILE A 238 -8.92 13.94 -4.32
CA ILE A 238 -7.62 13.54 -4.86
C ILE A 238 -6.66 13.16 -3.73
N ALA A 239 -5.89 12.10 -3.97
CA ALA A 239 -4.68 11.81 -3.25
C ALA A 239 -3.50 11.70 -4.23
N LEU A 240 -2.34 12.16 -3.79
CA LEU A 240 -1.12 12.18 -4.58
C LEU A 240 -0.06 11.31 -3.93
N ASP A 241 0.72 10.64 -4.77
CA ASP A 241 2.03 10.10 -4.40
C ASP A 241 3.07 10.80 -5.24
N ALA A 242 3.85 11.67 -4.60
CA ALA A 242 4.89 12.43 -5.28
C ALA A 242 6.15 11.60 -5.51
N ALA A 243 6.44 10.65 -4.62
CA ALA A 243 7.68 9.87 -4.60
C ALA A 243 8.91 10.79 -4.75
N ALA A 244 8.97 11.85 -3.94
CA ALA A 244 9.88 12.98 -4.17
C ALA A 244 11.37 12.63 -4.05
N THR A 245 11.71 11.49 -3.44
CA THR A 245 13.09 10.98 -3.45
C THR A 245 13.59 10.75 -4.87
N GLU A 246 12.74 10.31 -5.80
CA GLU A 246 13.10 9.99 -7.19
C GLU A 246 13.56 11.21 -8.00
N PHE A 247 13.06 12.40 -7.68
CA PHE A 247 13.48 13.65 -8.33
C PHE A 247 14.31 14.57 -7.43
N PHE A 248 14.79 14.06 -6.29
CA PHE A 248 15.69 14.78 -5.38
C PHE A 248 17.16 14.45 -5.68
N SER A 249 17.96 15.47 -5.94
CA SER A 249 19.39 15.30 -6.14
C SER A 249 20.16 16.58 -5.80
N ASN A 250 21.37 16.43 -5.23
CA ASN A 250 22.25 17.54 -4.88
C ASN A 250 21.61 18.62 -3.99
N GLY A 251 20.67 18.22 -3.10
CA GLY A 251 19.99 19.14 -2.18
C GLY A 251 18.84 19.92 -2.80
N ALA A 252 18.38 19.57 -3.99
CA ALA A 252 17.27 20.21 -4.69
C ALA A 252 16.31 19.18 -5.32
N TYR A 253 15.06 19.55 -5.42
CA TYR A 253 13.99 18.81 -6.09
C TYR A 253 13.84 19.29 -7.52
N LYS A 254 13.93 18.41 -8.49
CA LYS A 254 13.74 18.72 -9.91
C LYS A 254 12.29 18.46 -10.31
N LEU A 255 11.45 19.47 -10.21
CA LEU A 255 10.02 19.38 -10.48
C LEU A 255 9.63 20.29 -11.63
N GLU A 256 8.98 19.73 -12.65
CA GLU A 256 8.46 20.46 -13.83
C GLU A 256 9.53 21.35 -14.49
N GLY A 257 10.75 20.82 -14.59
CA GLY A 257 11.89 21.51 -15.20
C GLY A 257 12.52 22.61 -14.35
N LYS A 258 12.12 22.73 -13.06
CA LYS A 258 12.69 23.69 -12.11
C LYS A 258 13.47 22.96 -11.04
N GLU A 259 14.49 23.62 -10.49
CA GLU A 259 15.19 23.20 -9.28
C GLU A 259 14.60 23.96 -8.07
N LEU A 260 14.01 23.22 -7.12
CA LEU A 260 13.31 23.77 -5.98
C LEU A 260 13.99 23.30 -4.68
N GLY A 261 14.10 24.22 -3.71
CA GLY A 261 14.43 23.84 -2.34
C GLY A 261 13.21 23.35 -1.57
N ALA A 262 13.40 22.85 -0.33
CA ALA A 262 12.31 22.37 0.50
C ALA A 262 11.22 23.42 0.75
N ASP A 263 11.58 24.68 1.00
CA ASP A 263 10.63 25.77 1.22
C ASP A 263 9.78 26.08 -0.03
N GLU A 264 10.37 25.94 -1.21
CA GLU A 264 9.66 26.12 -2.49
C GLU A 264 8.74 24.95 -2.78
N MET A 265 9.13 23.72 -2.40
CA MET A 265 8.25 22.53 -2.47
C MET A 265 7.05 22.68 -1.52
N VAL A 266 7.25 23.17 -0.30
CA VAL A 266 6.16 23.48 0.64
C VAL A 266 5.19 24.48 0.01
N SER A 267 5.69 25.58 -0.56
CA SER A 267 4.86 26.58 -1.24
C SER A 267 4.09 26.00 -2.44
N PHE A 268 4.71 25.08 -3.16
CA PHE A 268 4.06 24.36 -4.27
C PHE A 268 2.86 23.53 -3.77
N TYR A 269 3.03 22.77 -2.69
CA TYR A 269 1.95 22.00 -2.10
C TYR A 269 0.85 22.89 -1.49
N GLU A 270 1.20 24.00 -0.83
CA GLU A 270 0.22 24.97 -0.34
C GLU A 270 -0.70 25.47 -1.46
N LYS A 271 -0.11 25.78 -2.61
CA LYS A 271 -0.88 26.19 -3.79
C LYS A 271 -1.77 25.08 -4.30
N LEU A 272 -1.23 23.87 -4.45
CA LEU A 272 -2.01 22.73 -4.95
C LEU A 272 -3.24 22.42 -4.08
N ILE A 273 -3.09 22.37 -2.76
CA ILE A 273 -4.21 22.08 -1.86
C ILE A 273 -5.21 23.25 -1.75
N SER A 274 -4.79 24.46 -2.12
CA SER A 274 -5.70 25.61 -2.24
C SER A 274 -6.55 25.55 -3.51
N ASP A 275 -5.97 25.05 -4.61
CA ASP A 275 -6.59 25.08 -5.93
C ASP A 275 -7.42 23.80 -6.21
N PHE A 276 -7.09 22.69 -5.56
CA PHE A 276 -7.69 21.37 -5.82
C PHE A 276 -8.09 20.64 -4.52
N PRO A 277 -9.09 19.76 -4.59
CA PRO A 277 -9.56 19.00 -3.42
C PRO A 277 -8.61 17.82 -3.09
N ILE A 278 -7.40 18.13 -2.66
CA ILE A 278 -6.38 17.15 -2.29
C ILE A 278 -6.49 16.84 -0.80
N VAL A 279 -6.74 15.58 -0.47
CA VAL A 279 -6.90 15.11 0.92
C VAL A 279 -5.64 14.45 1.47
N SER A 280 -4.73 14.00 0.60
CA SER A 280 -3.54 13.23 0.98
C SER A 280 -2.40 13.47 0.02
N ILE A 281 -1.19 13.63 0.57
CA ILE A 281 0.09 13.70 -0.16
C ILE A 281 1.03 12.69 0.47
N GLU A 282 1.48 11.73 -0.33
CA GLU A 282 2.43 10.69 0.04
C GLU A 282 3.82 11.08 -0.47
N ASP A 283 4.83 10.89 0.38
CA ASP A 283 6.24 11.15 0.10
C ASP A 283 6.48 12.48 -0.63
N GLY A 284 5.91 13.54 -0.06
CA GLY A 284 5.99 14.89 -0.61
C GLY A 284 7.39 15.49 -0.63
N LEU A 285 8.31 14.95 0.16
CA LEU A 285 9.73 15.28 0.19
C LEU A 285 10.58 14.02 0.28
N SER A 286 11.89 14.13 0.04
CA SER A 286 12.83 13.01 0.11
C SER A 286 12.80 12.33 1.50
N GLU A 287 13.00 11.02 1.52
CA GLU A 287 13.04 10.17 2.72
C GLU A 287 14.10 10.57 3.73
N ASP A 288 15.12 11.33 3.31
CA ASP A 288 16.19 11.83 4.16
C ASP A 288 16.08 13.34 4.51
N ASP A 289 15.12 14.06 3.92
CA ASP A 289 14.92 15.50 4.17
C ASP A 289 13.99 15.75 5.38
N TRP A 290 14.41 15.30 6.56
CA TRP A 290 13.63 15.39 7.80
C TRP A 290 13.30 16.83 8.20
N ASP A 291 14.21 17.78 7.97
CA ASP A 291 13.97 19.20 8.24
C ASP A 291 12.92 19.78 7.28
N GLY A 292 12.96 19.40 6.02
CA GLY A 292 11.93 19.75 5.03
C GLY A 292 10.57 19.17 5.41
N TRP A 293 10.53 17.90 5.82
CA TRP A 293 9.31 17.25 6.30
C TRP A 293 8.68 17.93 7.51
N ALA A 294 9.51 18.40 8.45
CA ALA A 294 9.02 19.17 9.60
C ALA A 294 8.34 20.47 9.14
N LYS A 295 8.94 21.20 8.21
CA LYS A 295 8.36 22.42 7.63
C LYS A 295 7.06 22.14 6.87
N LEU A 296 7.04 21.08 6.07
CA LEU A 296 5.85 20.65 5.32
C LEU A 296 4.70 20.33 6.29
N THR A 297 5.00 19.58 7.35
CA THR A 297 4.00 19.20 8.36
C THR A 297 3.47 20.41 9.13
N GLU A 298 4.34 21.34 9.51
CA GLU A 298 3.95 22.59 10.17
C GLU A 298 3.06 23.45 9.27
N SER A 299 3.36 23.51 7.97
CA SER A 299 2.63 24.37 7.02
C SER A 299 1.24 23.85 6.67
N ILE A 300 1.10 22.56 6.34
CA ILE A 300 -0.14 22.02 5.78
C ILE A 300 -0.70 20.78 6.48
N GLY A 301 0.00 20.25 7.48
CA GLY A 301 -0.38 18.98 8.14
C GLY A 301 -1.69 19.03 8.93
N ASP A 302 -2.22 20.21 9.22
CA ASP A 302 -3.54 20.42 9.81
C ASP A 302 -4.69 20.38 8.81
N ARG A 303 -4.40 20.53 7.50
CA ARG A 303 -5.36 20.63 6.42
C ARG A 303 -5.38 19.40 5.49
N VAL A 304 -4.28 18.65 5.45
CA VAL A 304 -4.09 17.52 4.53
C VAL A 304 -3.39 16.37 5.24
N GLN A 305 -3.68 15.14 4.80
CA GLN A 305 -2.93 13.96 5.23
C GLN A 305 -1.54 13.97 4.57
N LEU A 306 -0.51 13.80 5.38
CA LEU A 306 0.88 13.65 4.94
C LEU A 306 1.34 12.24 5.27
N VAL A 307 1.54 11.43 4.23
CA VAL A 307 1.84 10.00 4.34
C VAL A 307 3.33 9.77 4.16
N GLY A 308 3.94 9.04 5.08
CA GLY A 308 5.29 8.52 4.90
C GLY A 308 5.23 7.09 4.37
N ASP A 309 5.74 6.87 3.15
CA ASP A 309 6.06 5.57 2.56
C ASP A 309 7.55 5.28 2.73
N ASP A 310 8.40 5.78 1.86
CA ASP A 310 9.87 5.62 1.96
C ASP A 310 10.43 6.27 3.24
N LEU A 311 9.78 7.31 3.72
CA LEU A 311 10.13 7.97 4.98
C LEU A 311 10.10 7.00 6.17
N PHE A 312 9.11 6.14 6.27
CA PHE A 312 8.90 5.26 7.43
C PHE A 312 9.12 3.77 7.15
N VAL A 313 8.99 3.33 5.91
CA VAL A 313 9.13 1.94 5.42
C VAL A 313 8.43 0.89 6.31
N THR A 314 7.27 1.23 6.86
CA THR A 314 6.50 0.38 7.80
C THR A 314 7.34 -0.04 9.04
N ASN A 315 8.40 0.70 9.34
CA ASN A 315 9.32 0.39 10.43
C ASN A 315 8.93 1.16 11.70
N PRO A 316 8.62 0.47 12.82
CA PRO A 316 8.24 1.12 14.07
C PRO A 316 9.29 2.10 14.61
N GLU A 317 10.59 1.82 14.46
CA GLU A 317 11.65 2.70 14.97
C GLU A 317 11.70 4.03 14.19
N ARG A 318 11.61 3.98 12.86
CA ARG A 318 11.55 5.19 12.02
C ARG A 318 10.26 5.98 12.24
N LEU A 319 9.14 5.27 12.42
CA LEU A 319 7.87 5.90 12.74
C LEU A 319 7.92 6.62 14.10
N GLU A 320 8.51 6.00 15.13
CA GLU A 320 8.69 6.60 16.47
C GLU A 320 9.54 7.86 16.38
N GLU A 321 10.60 7.85 15.60
CA GLU A 321 11.42 9.03 15.33
C GLU A 321 10.59 10.15 14.68
N GLY A 322 9.80 9.84 13.64
CA GLY A 322 8.91 10.81 12.99
C GLY A 322 7.86 11.39 13.94
N ILE A 323 7.23 10.53 14.75
CA ILE A 323 6.28 10.94 15.78
C ILE A 323 6.94 11.91 16.78
N SER A 324 8.13 11.58 17.27
CA SER A 324 8.86 12.40 18.24
C SER A 324 9.23 13.78 17.70
N LYS A 325 9.42 13.88 16.39
CA LYS A 325 9.76 15.12 15.68
C LYS A 325 8.53 15.87 15.14
N GLY A 326 7.33 15.30 15.27
CA GLY A 326 6.09 15.88 14.72
C GLY A 326 6.06 15.91 13.20
N ILE A 327 6.60 14.89 12.55
CA ILE A 327 6.76 14.79 11.10
C ILE A 327 5.71 13.86 10.51
N ALA A 328 5.06 14.29 9.41
CA ALA A 328 3.94 13.59 8.76
C ALA A 328 2.74 13.42 9.71
N ASN A 329 1.72 12.68 9.30
CA ASN A 329 0.55 12.38 10.12
C ASN A 329 -0.19 11.10 9.70
N ALA A 330 0.42 10.34 8.80
CA ALA A 330 -0.06 9.03 8.37
C ALA A 330 1.09 8.11 7.96
N LEU A 331 0.88 6.81 8.13
CA LEU A 331 1.79 5.73 7.74
C LEU A 331 1.22 4.98 6.55
N LEU A 332 2.01 4.82 5.49
CA LEU A 332 1.73 3.81 4.48
C LEU A 332 2.18 2.44 5.00
N VAL A 333 1.32 1.44 4.91
CA VAL A 333 1.57 0.11 5.47
C VAL A 333 1.78 -0.88 4.32
N LYS A 334 3.01 -1.32 4.15
CA LYS A 334 3.42 -2.33 3.19
C LYS A 334 4.05 -3.51 3.94
N VAL A 335 3.36 -4.64 3.99
CA VAL A 335 3.77 -5.81 4.80
C VAL A 335 5.18 -6.33 4.47
N ASN A 336 5.61 -6.20 3.21
CA ASN A 336 6.91 -6.68 2.77
C ASN A 336 8.08 -5.69 3.05
N GLN A 337 7.80 -4.44 3.41
CA GLN A 337 8.84 -3.48 3.80
C GLN A 337 9.46 -3.81 5.15
N ILE A 338 8.72 -4.52 6.00
CA ILE A 338 9.19 -4.94 7.33
C ILE A 338 9.37 -6.46 7.44
N GLY A 339 8.52 -7.28 6.83
CA GLY A 339 8.74 -8.70 6.60
C GLY A 339 8.04 -9.68 7.53
N THR A 340 7.29 -9.23 8.55
CA THR A 340 6.40 -10.08 9.35
C THR A 340 5.06 -9.40 9.61
N LEU A 341 4.02 -10.21 9.84
CA LEU A 341 2.71 -9.69 10.23
C LEU A 341 2.77 -9.00 11.61
N THR A 342 3.49 -9.57 12.56
CA THR A 342 3.64 -9.00 13.92
C THR A 342 4.23 -7.59 13.87
N GLU A 343 5.36 -7.39 13.18
CA GLU A 343 5.98 -6.07 13.07
C GLU A 343 5.07 -5.08 12.32
N THR A 344 4.33 -5.56 11.30
CA THR A 344 3.34 -4.74 10.59
C THR A 344 2.23 -4.26 11.55
N LEU A 345 1.67 -5.16 12.36
CA LEU A 345 0.64 -4.82 13.34
C LEU A 345 1.17 -3.88 14.43
N ASP A 346 2.41 -4.05 14.85
CA ASP A 346 3.07 -3.16 15.81
C ASP A 346 3.25 -1.74 15.25
N ALA A 347 3.64 -1.61 13.98
CA ALA A 347 3.73 -0.31 13.30
C ALA A 347 2.35 0.38 13.20
N VAL A 348 1.30 -0.36 12.84
CA VAL A 348 -0.08 0.16 12.79
C VAL A 348 -0.56 0.60 14.16
N ALA A 349 -0.33 -0.20 15.20
CA ALA A 349 -0.70 0.14 16.57
C ALA A 349 0.03 1.41 17.06
N LEU A 350 1.32 1.52 16.78
CA LEU A 350 2.12 2.70 17.12
C LEU A 350 1.56 3.95 16.43
N ALA A 351 1.24 3.88 15.13
CA ALA A 351 0.62 4.96 14.37
C ALA A 351 -0.69 5.42 15.01
N HIS A 352 -1.63 4.49 15.23
CA HIS A 352 -2.95 4.79 15.78
C HIS A 352 -2.88 5.37 17.20
N ASN A 353 -2.02 4.83 18.05
CA ASN A 353 -1.84 5.32 19.42
C ASN A 353 -1.28 6.75 19.49
N ASN A 354 -0.67 7.23 18.42
CA ASN A 354 -0.11 8.58 18.33
C ASN A 354 -0.90 9.50 17.37
N GLY A 355 -2.13 9.11 17.01
CA GLY A 355 -3.02 9.93 16.20
C GLY A 355 -2.66 10.00 14.71
N TYR A 356 -1.77 9.13 14.23
CA TYR A 356 -1.50 8.95 12.81
C TYR A 356 -2.57 8.06 12.18
N LYS A 357 -2.95 8.39 10.95
CA LYS A 357 -3.76 7.49 10.12
C LYS A 357 -2.86 6.42 9.50
N THR A 358 -3.49 5.36 9.02
CA THR A 358 -2.80 4.30 8.27
C THR A 358 -3.50 4.05 6.95
N MET A 359 -2.72 3.77 5.93
CA MET A 359 -3.19 3.42 4.60
C MET A 359 -2.56 2.08 4.22
N MET A 360 -3.36 1.03 4.15
CA MET A 360 -2.89 -0.28 3.71
C MET A 360 -2.55 -0.23 2.22
N SER A 361 -1.40 -0.76 1.82
CA SER A 361 -0.90 -0.60 0.46
C SER A 361 -0.44 -1.90 -0.19
N HIS A 362 -0.67 -1.98 -1.49
CA HIS A 362 -0.05 -2.93 -2.40
C HIS A 362 1.41 -2.59 -2.71
N ARG A 363 2.02 -3.34 -3.61
CA ARG A 363 3.27 -2.98 -4.29
C ARG A 363 3.05 -2.98 -5.81
N SER A 364 4.02 -2.42 -6.56
CA SER A 364 3.97 -2.43 -8.02
C SER A 364 3.98 -3.85 -8.62
N GLY A 365 4.74 -4.77 -8.06
CA GLY A 365 4.67 -6.20 -8.36
C GLY A 365 3.74 -6.91 -7.39
N GLU A 366 2.56 -7.30 -7.87
CA GLU A 366 1.52 -7.98 -7.10
C GLU A 366 1.20 -9.36 -7.64
N THR A 367 0.48 -10.12 -6.84
CA THR A 367 -0.11 -11.41 -7.18
C THR A 367 -1.62 -11.36 -6.97
N GLU A 368 -2.32 -12.46 -7.20
CA GLU A 368 -3.73 -12.62 -6.86
C GLU A 368 -4.03 -12.72 -5.35
N ASP A 369 -3.00 -12.71 -4.50
CA ASP A 369 -3.16 -12.71 -3.04
C ASP A 369 -3.93 -11.48 -2.57
N THR A 370 -4.91 -11.66 -1.67
CA THR A 370 -5.82 -10.61 -1.19
C THR A 370 -5.61 -10.24 0.28
N THR A 371 -4.55 -10.68 0.90
CA THR A 371 -4.29 -10.51 2.35
C THR A 371 -4.40 -9.04 2.78
N ILE A 372 -3.91 -8.09 1.98
CA ILE A 372 -3.97 -6.67 2.34
C ILE A 372 -5.39 -6.12 2.42
N ALA A 373 -6.34 -6.69 1.69
CA ALA A 373 -7.75 -6.31 1.80
C ALA A 373 -8.32 -6.69 3.18
N ASP A 374 -8.03 -7.91 3.63
CA ASP A 374 -8.39 -8.37 4.99
C ASP A 374 -7.69 -7.54 6.06
N LEU A 375 -6.40 -7.24 5.89
CA LEU A 375 -5.63 -6.43 6.85
C LEU A 375 -6.14 -5.00 6.95
N ALA A 376 -6.57 -4.38 5.85
CA ALA A 376 -7.13 -3.03 5.87
C ALA A 376 -8.37 -2.94 6.78
N VAL A 377 -9.22 -3.97 6.75
CA VAL A 377 -10.40 -4.06 7.62
C VAL A 377 -10.02 -4.48 9.05
N ALA A 378 -9.16 -5.49 9.18
CA ALA A 378 -8.70 -5.99 10.48
C ALA A 378 -8.06 -4.90 11.35
N CYS A 379 -7.23 -4.05 10.73
CA CYS A 379 -6.52 -2.96 11.39
C CYS A 379 -7.33 -1.66 11.47
N SER A 380 -8.55 -1.62 10.93
CA SER A 380 -9.37 -0.39 10.85
C SER A 380 -8.59 0.78 10.22
N CYS A 381 -7.83 0.51 9.16
CA CYS A 381 -7.02 1.54 8.49
C CYS A 381 -7.87 2.69 7.94
N GLY A 382 -9.08 2.39 7.50
CA GLY A 382 -9.99 3.36 6.87
C GLY A 382 -9.58 3.77 5.44
N GLN A 383 -8.41 3.33 4.97
CA GLN A 383 -7.86 3.65 3.66
C GLN A 383 -7.11 2.44 3.09
N ILE A 384 -7.23 2.22 1.78
CA ILE A 384 -6.45 1.22 1.05
C ILE A 384 -5.96 1.78 -0.29
N LYS A 385 -4.66 1.63 -0.55
CA LYS A 385 -4.00 1.99 -1.81
C LYS A 385 -3.66 0.70 -2.54
N THR A 386 -4.44 0.32 -3.57
CA THR A 386 -4.24 -0.96 -4.26
C THR A 386 -4.45 -0.87 -5.78
N GLY A 387 -4.12 0.29 -6.36
CA GLY A 387 -4.10 0.53 -7.80
C GLY A 387 -5.45 0.94 -8.38
N ALA A 388 -5.54 0.98 -9.69
CA ALA A 388 -6.74 1.29 -10.44
C ALA A 388 -7.77 0.13 -10.38
N PRO A 389 -9.05 0.37 -10.72
CA PRO A 389 -10.05 -0.70 -10.87
C PRO A 389 -9.84 -1.46 -12.20
N ALA A 390 -8.62 -1.83 -12.49
CA ALA A 390 -8.17 -2.56 -13.67
C ALA A 390 -6.95 -3.42 -13.31
N ARG A 391 -6.70 -4.48 -14.07
CA ARG A 391 -5.73 -5.56 -13.84
C ARG A 391 -6.15 -6.47 -12.69
N SER A 392 -6.11 -7.78 -12.94
CA SER A 392 -6.71 -8.80 -12.07
C SER A 392 -6.14 -8.80 -10.64
N GLU A 393 -4.83 -8.58 -10.50
CA GLU A 393 -4.14 -8.54 -9.22
C GLU A 393 -4.56 -7.35 -8.34
N ARG A 394 -5.01 -6.24 -8.96
CA ARG A 394 -5.57 -5.07 -8.26
C ARG A 394 -7.04 -5.30 -7.92
N VAL A 395 -7.82 -5.70 -8.93
CA VAL A 395 -9.26 -5.96 -8.79
C VAL A 395 -9.54 -7.08 -7.78
N ALA A 396 -8.65 -8.06 -7.64
CA ALA A 396 -8.78 -9.13 -6.64
C ALA A 396 -8.95 -8.58 -5.21
N LYS A 397 -8.20 -7.52 -4.85
CA LYS A 397 -8.29 -6.86 -3.53
C LYS A 397 -9.64 -6.15 -3.36
N TYR A 398 -10.10 -5.43 -4.38
CA TYR A 398 -11.42 -4.79 -4.36
C TYR A 398 -12.56 -5.81 -4.26
N ASN A 399 -12.49 -6.91 -5.01
CA ASN A 399 -13.47 -7.98 -4.94
C ASN A 399 -13.48 -8.65 -3.57
N GLN A 400 -12.33 -8.78 -2.91
CA GLN A 400 -12.26 -9.30 -1.54
C GLN A 400 -12.96 -8.35 -0.56
N LEU A 401 -12.78 -7.05 -0.69
CA LEU A 401 -13.48 -6.06 0.15
C LEU A 401 -15.00 -6.09 -0.07
N LEU A 402 -15.49 -6.35 -1.30
CA LEU A 402 -16.92 -6.58 -1.55
C LEU A 402 -17.45 -7.81 -0.79
N ARG A 403 -16.70 -8.93 -0.78
CA ARG A 403 -17.07 -10.12 -0.01
C ARG A 403 -17.08 -9.86 1.49
N ILE A 404 -16.11 -9.08 1.99
CA ILE A 404 -16.06 -8.68 3.41
C ILE A 404 -17.27 -7.82 3.75
N GLU A 405 -17.60 -6.82 2.92
CA GLU A 405 -18.80 -5.98 3.13
C GLU A 405 -20.07 -6.81 3.15
N GLU A 406 -20.24 -7.73 2.20
CA GLU A 406 -21.38 -8.64 2.13
C GLU A 406 -21.46 -9.54 3.39
N GLY A 407 -20.33 -10.10 3.81
CA GLY A 407 -20.26 -10.94 5.01
C GLY A 407 -20.54 -10.20 6.32
N LEU A 408 -20.27 -8.91 6.38
CA LEU A 408 -20.59 -8.05 7.53
C LEU A 408 -22.06 -7.61 7.52
N GLY A 409 -22.70 -7.52 6.35
CA GLY A 409 -24.10 -7.10 6.22
C GLY A 409 -24.33 -5.72 6.85
N ASP A 410 -25.37 -5.60 7.68
CA ASP A 410 -25.73 -4.35 8.35
C ASP A 410 -24.69 -3.82 9.35
N ALA A 411 -23.72 -4.64 9.74
CA ALA A 411 -22.61 -4.20 10.60
C ALA A 411 -21.52 -3.46 9.83
N ALA A 412 -21.46 -3.61 8.50
CA ALA A 412 -20.47 -2.92 7.68
C ALA A 412 -20.59 -1.39 7.82
N ARG A 413 -19.44 -0.73 7.92
CA ARG A 413 -19.34 0.74 7.89
C ARG A 413 -18.29 1.14 6.89
N TYR A 414 -18.67 1.95 5.93
CA TYR A 414 -17.73 2.56 5.00
C TYR A 414 -17.08 3.79 5.66
N ALA A 415 -15.77 3.90 5.61
CA ALA A 415 -15.04 4.98 6.27
C ALA A 415 -15.38 6.36 5.69
N GLY A 416 -15.57 6.46 4.38
CA GLY A 416 -16.00 7.69 3.72
C GLY A 416 -15.11 8.89 4.07
N ASP A 417 -15.73 10.03 4.28
CA ASP A 417 -15.07 11.31 4.63
C ASP A 417 -14.34 11.24 5.99
N LEU A 418 -14.77 10.38 6.92
CA LEU A 418 -14.12 10.17 8.21
C LEU A 418 -12.70 9.61 8.08
N ALA A 419 -12.35 9.04 6.92
CA ALA A 419 -10.98 8.61 6.65
C ALA A 419 -9.99 9.80 6.62
N PHE A 420 -10.47 11.00 6.28
CA PHE A 420 -9.64 12.20 6.12
C PHE A 420 -10.07 13.35 7.04
N PRO A 421 -9.89 13.23 8.36
CA PRO A 421 -10.44 14.18 9.34
C PRO A 421 -9.81 15.60 9.28
N ARG A 422 -8.70 15.76 8.56
CA ARG A 422 -8.02 17.05 8.40
C ARG A 422 -8.57 17.87 7.23
N PHE A 423 -9.19 17.21 6.28
CA PHE A 423 -9.76 17.89 5.12
C PHE A 423 -11.15 18.43 5.43
N SER A 424 -11.39 19.68 5.06
CA SER A 424 -12.70 20.31 5.22
C SER A 424 -13.57 20.00 4.02
N PHE A 425 -14.44 19.02 4.14
CA PHE A 425 -15.49 18.77 3.15
C PHE A 425 -16.51 19.87 3.25
N GLY A 426 -16.70 20.66 2.18
CA GLY A 426 -17.69 21.74 2.13
C GLY A 426 -19.09 21.20 2.45
N SER A 427 -19.81 21.86 3.33
CA SER A 427 -21.18 21.55 3.76
C SER A 427 -22.19 21.73 2.63
#